data_19958718cf18462283b46855b77f09fe
#
_entry.id   19958718cf18462283b46855b77f09fe
#
_cell.length_a   1.000
_cell.length_b   1.000
_cell.length_c   1.000
_cell.angle_alpha   90.00
_cell.angle_beta   90.00
_cell.angle_gamma   90.00
#
_symmetry.space_group_name_H-M   'P 1'
#
loop_
_entity.id
_entity.type
_entity.pdbx_description
1 polymer ?
#
loop_
_entity_poly.entity_id
_entity_poly.type
_entity_poly.pdbx_seq_one_letter_code
_entity_poly.pdbx_strand_id
1 'polypeptide(L)'
;MHDIHSAFVQKAIDKWNMTPILDSTPSTPGIVAAGTCEWCSIFVAISSPPNKIAIESIFTEEPASIVVDLNANSLALYAMSPIEARYIVAKNIPWNDDEFWSLHGDYLKFVYEIDKRFGKKNIESNFVRDFKKAFDLLDASWQNIGANAPTQQLTLTTLLRLLFIANIADRGALDGRKSFLFEAAADDERNARSIYRSTIRPLFFDTLNKPHARR
;
A
#
# COMPACT_ATOMS: atom_id res chain seq x y z
N MET A 1 16.64 9.69 -22.14
CA MET A 1 16.76 9.04 -20.81
C MET A 1 17.99 9.52 -20.01
N HIS A 2 19.16 9.68 -20.63
CA HIS A 2 20.36 10.20 -19.95
C HIS A 2 20.19 11.53 -19.20
N ASP A 3 19.36 12.43 -19.72
CA ASP A 3 19.18 13.79 -19.17
C ASP A 3 18.47 13.82 -17.81
N ILE A 4 17.45 12.97 -17.63
CA ILE A 4 16.64 12.94 -16.40
C ILE A 4 17.43 12.31 -15.24
N HIS A 5 18.18 11.24 -15.52
CA HIS A 5 19.06 10.62 -14.53
C HIS A 5 20.13 11.59 -14.04
N SER A 6 20.79 12.30 -14.96
CA SER A 6 21.77 13.32 -14.61
C SER A 6 21.18 14.43 -13.77
N ALA A 7 19.99 14.91 -14.10
CA ALA A 7 19.30 15.95 -13.34
C ALA A 7 18.94 15.49 -11.92
N PHE A 8 18.47 14.25 -11.76
CA PHE A 8 18.21 13.67 -10.44
C PHE A 8 19.50 13.56 -9.61
N VAL A 9 20.55 12.97 -10.18
CA VAL A 9 21.84 12.80 -9.51
C VAL A 9 22.38 14.16 -9.06
N GLN A 10 22.38 15.17 -9.92
CA GLN A 10 22.83 16.51 -9.57
C GLN A 10 22.02 17.11 -8.41
N LYS A 11 20.71 16.99 -8.47
CA LYS A 11 19.83 17.51 -7.42
C LYS A 11 20.01 16.77 -6.09
N ALA A 12 20.25 15.45 -6.13
CA ALA A 12 20.56 14.65 -4.94
C ALA A 12 21.93 15.03 -4.32
N ILE A 13 22.92 15.34 -5.15
CA ILE A 13 24.21 15.90 -4.69
C ILE A 13 23.95 17.21 -3.94
N ASP A 14 23.22 18.13 -4.55
CA ASP A 14 23.00 19.47 -4.01
C ASP A 14 22.14 19.49 -2.74
N LYS A 15 21.14 18.62 -2.66
CA LYS A 15 20.12 18.62 -1.58
C LYS A 15 20.38 17.60 -0.49
N TRP A 16 20.94 16.45 -0.83
CA TRP A 16 21.16 15.34 0.11
C TRP A 16 22.63 15.07 0.39
N ASN A 17 23.53 15.90 -0.16
CA ASN A 17 24.98 15.70 -0.05
C ASN A 17 25.42 14.30 -0.50
N MET A 18 24.82 13.83 -1.61
CA MET A 18 25.09 12.50 -2.14
C MET A 18 26.50 12.45 -2.78
N THR A 19 27.25 11.41 -2.46
CA THR A 19 28.47 11.05 -3.18
C THR A 19 28.10 10.12 -4.34
N PRO A 20 28.26 10.56 -5.61
CA PRO A 20 27.89 9.75 -6.76
C PRO A 20 28.83 8.57 -6.96
N ILE A 21 28.29 7.44 -7.44
CA ILE A 21 29.07 6.27 -7.87
C ILE A 21 29.25 6.35 -9.39
N LEU A 22 30.49 6.56 -9.84
CA LEU A 22 30.80 6.81 -11.25
C LEU A 22 30.85 5.53 -12.12
N ASP A 23 31.13 4.37 -11.53
CA ASP A 23 31.30 3.08 -12.22
C ASP A 23 30.33 2.01 -11.69
N SER A 24 29.04 2.29 -11.77
CA SER A 24 28.04 1.32 -11.35
C SER A 24 27.73 0.30 -12.46
N THR A 25 28.38 -0.86 -12.41
CA THR A 25 27.82 -2.04 -13.05
C THR A 25 26.51 -2.40 -12.32
N PRO A 26 25.41 -2.68 -13.04
CA PRO A 26 24.17 -3.06 -12.41
C PRO A 26 24.37 -4.32 -11.56
N SER A 27 24.38 -4.18 -10.24
CA SER A 27 24.41 -5.33 -9.33
C SER A 27 23.11 -6.15 -9.42
N THR A 28 22.06 -5.51 -9.92
CA THR A 28 20.73 -6.10 -10.06
C THR A 28 20.13 -5.71 -11.41
N PRO A 29 19.53 -6.64 -12.19
CA PRO A 29 18.98 -6.33 -13.51
C PRO A 29 17.98 -5.19 -13.48
N GLY A 30 18.24 -4.13 -14.24
CA GLY A 30 17.33 -3.00 -14.38
C GLY A 30 17.42 -1.92 -13.29
N ILE A 31 18.36 -2.02 -12.35
CA ILE A 31 18.60 -1.02 -11.31
C ILE A 31 20.09 -0.76 -11.20
N VAL A 32 20.50 0.51 -11.11
CA VAL A 32 21.90 0.94 -10.95
C VAL A 32 22.07 1.72 -9.66
N ALA A 33 23.22 1.56 -9.00
CA ALA A 33 23.60 2.41 -7.89
C ALA A 33 23.89 3.82 -8.41
N ALA A 34 23.25 4.83 -7.81
CA ALA A 34 23.45 6.24 -8.16
C ALA A 34 24.45 6.92 -7.23
N GLY A 35 24.45 6.56 -5.97
CA GLY A 35 25.34 7.13 -4.98
C GLY A 35 24.97 6.76 -3.55
N THR A 36 25.72 7.31 -2.60
CA THR A 36 25.48 7.12 -1.18
C THR A 36 25.42 8.47 -0.46
N CYS A 37 24.50 8.57 0.50
CA CYS A 37 24.45 9.63 1.50
C CYS A 37 24.93 9.08 2.86
N GLU A 38 25.16 9.94 3.85
CA GLU A 38 25.48 9.50 5.22
C GLU A 38 24.40 8.58 5.83
N TRP A 39 23.17 8.66 5.34
CA TRP A 39 22.00 7.99 5.91
C TRP A 39 21.34 6.95 5.01
N CYS A 40 21.70 6.84 3.73
CA CYS A 40 21.19 5.81 2.83
C CYS A 40 22.00 5.60 1.56
N SER A 41 21.82 4.44 0.94
CA SER A 41 22.24 4.17 -0.44
C SER A 41 21.10 4.50 -1.42
N ILE A 42 21.45 5.08 -2.56
CA ILE A 42 20.49 5.54 -3.57
C ILE A 42 20.69 4.74 -4.86
N PHE A 43 19.62 4.11 -5.32
CA PHE A 43 19.56 3.36 -6.56
C PHE A 43 18.55 3.99 -7.51
N VAL A 44 18.80 3.89 -8.80
CA VAL A 44 17.89 4.38 -9.84
C VAL A 44 17.48 3.23 -10.75
N ALA A 45 16.17 3.09 -10.97
CA ALA A 45 15.63 2.12 -11.89
C ALA A 45 15.84 2.57 -13.35
N ILE A 46 16.36 1.66 -14.18
CA ILE A 46 16.54 1.87 -15.63
C ILE A 46 15.24 1.57 -16.38
N SER A 47 14.42 0.66 -15.85
CA SER A 47 13.12 0.27 -16.41
C SER A 47 11.99 0.68 -15.48
N SER A 48 10.90 1.21 -16.04
CA SER A 48 9.71 1.60 -15.28
C SER A 48 8.51 0.71 -15.65
N PRO A 49 7.81 0.12 -14.70
CA PRO A 49 8.15 0.01 -13.28
C PRO A 49 9.33 -0.94 -13.03
N PRO A 50 10.12 -0.73 -11.97
CA PRO A 50 11.21 -1.61 -11.64
C PRO A 50 10.71 -3.00 -11.22
N ASN A 51 11.55 -4.02 -11.45
CA ASN A 51 11.23 -5.39 -11.08
C ASN A 51 11.17 -5.54 -9.55
N LYS A 52 10.07 -6.09 -9.05
CA LYS A 52 9.85 -6.30 -7.61
C LYS A 52 10.95 -7.14 -6.95
N ILE A 53 11.37 -8.24 -7.60
CA ILE A 53 12.42 -9.13 -7.08
C ILE A 53 13.75 -8.37 -6.97
N ALA A 54 14.05 -7.52 -7.95
CA ALA A 54 15.25 -6.69 -7.94
C ALA A 54 15.25 -5.69 -6.78
N ILE A 55 14.11 -5.07 -6.48
CA ILE A 55 13.95 -4.16 -5.35
C ILE A 55 14.13 -4.92 -4.02
N GLU A 56 13.51 -6.07 -3.88
CA GLU A 56 13.60 -6.90 -2.67
C GLU A 56 15.03 -7.39 -2.41
N SER A 57 15.80 -7.72 -3.47
CA SER A 57 17.21 -8.07 -3.36
C SER A 57 18.05 -6.94 -2.79
N ILE A 58 17.87 -5.70 -3.30
CA ILE A 58 18.58 -4.52 -2.80
C ILE A 58 18.28 -4.31 -1.31
N PHE A 59 17.03 -4.33 -0.91
CA PHE A 59 16.66 -4.12 0.50
C PHE A 59 17.13 -5.24 1.43
N THR A 60 17.38 -6.43 0.90
CA THR A 60 17.97 -7.54 1.67
C THR A 60 19.46 -7.32 1.92
N GLU A 61 20.17 -6.83 0.91
CA GLU A 61 21.61 -6.58 1.00
C GLU A 61 21.92 -5.25 1.71
N GLU A 62 21.13 -4.21 1.41
CA GLU A 62 21.30 -2.86 1.94
C GLU A 62 19.96 -2.31 2.48
N PRO A 63 19.59 -2.63 3.73
CA PRO A 63 18.27 -2.25 4.28
C PRO A 63 18.02 -0.74 4.33
N ALA A 64 19.06 0.09 4.49
CA ALA A 64 18.95 1.54 4.47
C ALA A 64 19.14 2.09 3.04
N SER A 65 18.33 1.62 2.10
CA SER A 65 18.39 2.01 0.70
C SER A 65 17.08 2.61 0.21
N ILE A 66 17.18 3.46 -0.80
CA ILE A 66 16.05 3.92 -1.59
C ILE A 66 16.26 3.57 -3.06
N VAL A 67 15.19 3.13 -3.71
CA VAL A 67 15.15 2.94 -5.16
C VAL A 67 14.25 3.98 -5.77
N VAL A 68 14.71 4.69 -6.77
CA VAL A 68 13.98 5.78 -7.43
C VAL A 68 13.67 5.39 -8.87
N ASP A 69 12.41 5.45 -9.25
CA ASP A 69 11.94 5.30 -10.62
C ASP A 69 11.59 6.68 -11.18
N LEU A 70 12.28 7.09 -12.23
CA LEU A 70 12.26 8.44 -12.76
C LEU A 70 11.36 8.54 -13.98
N ASN A 71 10.40 9.47 -13.93
CA ASN A 71 9.53 9.85 -15.03
C ASN A 71 9.77 11.31 -15.42
N ALA A 72 9.30 11.73 -16.58
CA ALA A 72 9.52 13.08 -17.13
C ALA A 72 9.12 14.22 -16.18
N ASN A 73 8.04 14.06 -15.40
CA ASN A 73 7.47 15.12 -14.55
C ASN A 73 7.44 14.76 -13.05
N SER A 74 7.76 13.53 -12.70
CA SER A 74 7.66 13.04 -11.33
C SER A 74 8.60 11.85 -11.11
N LEU A 75 8.78 11.49 -9.85
CA LEU A 75 9.48 10.28 -9.47
C LEU A 75 8.57 9.37 -8.64
N ALA A 76 8.87 8.08 -8.66
CA ALA A 76 8.36 7.15 -7.68
C ALA A 76 9.53 6.65 -6.82
N LEU A 77 9.29 6.53 -5.53
CA LEU A 77 10.30 6.13 -4.56
C LEU A 77 9.87 4.84 -3.87
N TYR A 78 10.80 3.92 -3.74
CA TYR A 78 10.66 2.66 -3.01
C TYR A 78 11.67 2.70 -1.85
N ALA A 79 11.20 2.43 -0.65
CA ALA A 79 12.02 2.37 0.55
C ALA A 79 11.53 1.26 1.49
N MET A 80 12.42 0.63 2.24
CA MET A 80 12.05 -0.38 3.23
C MET A 80 11.63 0.31 4.53
N SER A 81 10.43 -0.02 5.03
CA SER A 81 10.04 0.36 6.39
C SER A 81 10.64 -0.63 7.39
N PRO A 82 11.57 -0.23 8.23
CA PRO A 82 12.15 -1.14 9.21
C PRO A 82 11.18 -1.48 10.36
N ILE A 83 10.13 -0.67 10.55
CA ILE A 83 9.12 -0.91 11.59
C ILE A 83 8.11 -1.96 11.14
N GLU A 84 7.69 -1.91 9.87
CA GLU A 84 6.62 -2.77 9.35
C GLU A 84 7.14 -3.94 8.50
N ALA A 85 8.47 -4.04 8.33
CA ALA A 85 9.13 -5.04 7.48
C ALA A 85 8.52 -5.15 6.06
N ARG A 86 8.02 -4.02 5.54
CA ARG A 86 7.47 -3.90 4.19
C ARG A 86 8.14 -2.74 3.45
N TYR A 87 8.20 -2.82 2.14
CA TYR A 87 8.63 -1.66 1.39
C TYR A 87 7.45 -0.70 1.11
N ILE A 88 7.75 0.57 1.22
CA ILE A 88 6.85 1.68 0.96
C ILE A 88 7.03 2.10 -0.49
N VAL A 89 5.92 2.43 -1.14
CA VAL A 89 5.92 2.97 -2.50
C VAL A 89 5.23 4.31 -2.50
N ALA A 90 6.00 5.37 -2.64
CA ALA A 90 5.48 6.71 -2.89
C ALA A 90 5.54 7.02 -4.39
N LYS A 91 4.43 7.44 -4.98
CA LYS A 91 4.32 7.71 -6.42
C LYS A 91 3.94 9.15 -6.69
N ASN A 92 4.27 9.61 -7.89
CA ASN A 92 3.91 10.92 -8.38
C ASN A 92 4.46 12.07 -7.52
N ILE A 93 5.68 11.90 -6.98
CA ILE A 93 6.39 12.98 -6.29
C ILE A 93 6.88 13.97 -7.36
N PRO A 94 6.43 15.23 -7.35
CA PRO A 94 6.87 16.20 -8.35
C PRO A 94 8.38 16.50 -8.23
N TRP A 95 9.04 16.73 -9.36
CA TRP A 95 10.46 17.09 -9.40
C TRP A 95 10.83 18.37 -8.64
N ASN A 96 9.89 19.30 -8.56
CA ASN A 96 10.05 20.60 -7.91
C ASN A 96 9.47 20.65 -6.50
N ASP A 97 9.20 19.49 -5.88
CA ASP A 97 8.70 19.43 -4.51
C ASP A 97 9.86 19.71 -3.53
N ASP A 98 9.96 20.96 -3.09
CA ASP A 98 11.00 21.39 -2.15
C ASP A 98 10.86 20.73 -0.79
N GLU A 99 9.65 20.34 -0.39
CA GLU A 99 9.43 19.60 0.85
C GLU A 99 10.03 18.20 0.77
N PHE A 100 9.87 17.51 -0.37
CA PHE A 100 10.53 16.22 -0.61
C PHE A 100 12.03 16.35 -0.50
N TRP A 101 12.62 17.33 -1.18
CA TRP A 101 14.08 17.53 -1.19
C TRP A 101 14.64 18.02 0.14
N SER A 102 13.80 18.54 1.03
CA SER A 102 14.20 18.93 2.39
C SER A 102 14.30 17.74 3.36
N LEU A 103 13.81 16.57 2.98
CA LEU A 103 13.89 15.36 3.79
C LEU A 103 15.30 14.76 3.67
N HIS A 104 16.08 14.80 4.74
CA HIS A 104 17.43 14.26 4.79
C HIS A 104 17.86 13.98 6.23
N GLY A 105 19.02 13.32 6.39
CA GLY A 105 19.77 13.20 7.64
C GLY A 105 19.45 11.98 8.50
N ASP A 106 18.31 11.30 8.32
CA ASP A 106 17.97 10.08 9.03
C ASP A 106 17.04 9.21 8.19
N TYR A 107 17.44 7.95 7.93
CA TYR A 107 16.68 7.05 7.07
C TYR A 107 15.27 6.73 7.63
N LEU A 108 15.16 6.50 8.93
CA LEU A 108 13.88 6.16 9.54
C LEU A 108 12.90 7.33 9.45
N LYS A 109 13.40 8.51 9.76
CA LYS A 109 12.62 9.75 9.67
C LYS A 109 12.22 10.05 8.23
N PHE A 110 13.13 9.87 7.28
CA PHE A 110 12.85 10.02 5.85
C PHE A 110 11.73 9.10 5.40
N VAL A 111 11.85 7.79 5.68
CA VAL A 111 10.85 6.78 5.31
C VAL A 111 9.49 7.08 5.94
N TYR A 112 9.46 7.46 7.22
CA TYR A 112 8.23 7.84 7.91
C TYR A 112 7.55 9.06 7.28
N GLU A 113 8.29 10.12 6.99
CA GLU A 113 7.74 11.33 6.38
C GLU A 113 7.28 11.09 4.94
N ILE A 114 8.00 10.27 4.16
CA ILE A 114 7.59 9.86 2.82
C ILE A 114 6.27 9.07 2.87
N ASP A 115 6.15 8.08 3.76
CA ASP A 115 4.91 7.31 3.90
C ASP A 115 3.75 8.20 4.33
N LYS A 116 3.98 9.09 5.28
CA LYS A 116 2.98 10.04 5.78
C LYS A 116 2.47 11.00 4.69
N ARG A 117 3.36 11.54 3.85
CA ARG A 117 3.01 12.57 2.85
C ARG A 117 2.50 11.97 1.54
N PHE A 118 3.15 10.92 1.05
CA PHE A 118 2.89 10.34 -0.27
C PHE A 118 2.25 8.96 -0.21
N GLY A 119 2.45 8.20 0.87
CA GLY A 119 1.87 6.88 1.08
C GLY A 119 0.36 6.92 1.29
N LYS A 120 -0.15 7.89 2.04
CA LYS A 120 -1.59 8.03 2.30
C LYS A 120 -2.42 8.19 1.04
N LYS A 121 -1.97 9.01 0.08
CA LYS A 121 -2.68 9.18 -1.20
C LYS A 121 -2.77 7.88 -2.00
N ASN A 122 -1.75 7.03 -1.92
CA ASN A 122 -1.76 5.73 -2.57
C ASN A 122 -2.67 4.73 -1.85
N ILE A 123 -2.70 4.74 -0.52
CA ILE A 123 -3.62 3.90 0.26
C ILE A 123 -5.06 4.31 -0.02
N GLU A 124 -5.37 5.59 0.03
CA GLU A 124 -6.72 6.10 -0.24
C GLU A 124 -7.18 5.81 -1.68
N SER A 125 -6.34 6.07 -2.68
CA SER A 125 -6.69 5.80 -4.07
C SER A 125 -6.77 4.30 -4.38
N ASN A 126 -5.93 3.47 -3.80
CA ASN A 126 -6.03 2.01 -3.90
C ASN A 126 -7.30 1.50 -3.21
N PHE A 127 -7.59 1.99 -2.00
CA PHE A 127 -8.82 1.65 -1.30
C PHE A 127 -10.06 2.03 -2.10
N VAL A 128 -10.15 3.26 -2.61
CA VAL A 128 -11.29 3.71 -3.43
C VAL A 128 -11.44 2.86 -4.69
N ARG A 129 -10.33 2.54 -5.36
CA ARG A 129 -10.37 1.68 -6.55
C ARG A 129 -10.86 0.28 -6.22
N ASP A 130 -10.34 -0.33 -5.16
CA ASP A 130 -10.67 -1.71 -4.80
C ASP A 130 -12.08 -1.79 -4.18
N PHE A 131 -12.49 -0.77 -3.42
CA PHE A 131 -13.87 -0.60 -2.95
C PHE A 131 -14.86 -0.48 -4.11
N LYS A 132 -14.52 0.33 -5.13
CA LYS A 132 -15.36 0.46 -6.34
C LYS A 132 -15.50 -0.87 -7.07
N LYS A 133 -14.40 -1.62 -7.25
CA LYS A 133 -14.48 -2.96 -7.87
C LYS A 133 -15.39 -3.91 -7.09
N ALA A 134 -15.24 -3.94 -5.77
CA ALA A 134 -16.10 -4.76 -4.90
C ALA A 134 -17.56 -4.32 -4.99
N PHE A 135 -17.81 -3.01 -5.08
CA PHE A 135 -19.14 -2.45 -5.25
C PHE A 135 -19.78 -2.90 -6.57
N ASP A 136 -19.05 -2.73 -7.68
CA ASP A 136 -19.54 -3.09 -9.02
C ASP A 136 -19.86 -4.59 -9.12
N LEU A 137 -19.01 -5.46 -8.56
CA LEU A 137 -19.23 -6.91 -8.53
C LEU A 137 -20.47 -7.30 -7.70
N LEU A 138 -20.62 -6.71 -6.54
CA LEU A 138 -21.75 -7.02 -5.65
C LEU A 138 -23.07 -6.47 -6.19
N ASP A 139 -23.06 -5.25 -6.76
CA ASP A 139 -24.25 -4.64 -7.37
C ASP A 139 -24.73 -5.47 -8.57
N ALA A 140 -23.81 -5.90 -9.45
CA ALA A 140 -24.15 -6.81 -10.55
C ALA A 140 -24.75 -8.14 -10.05
N SER A 141 -24.24 -8.68 -8.94
CA SER A 141 -24.79 -9.89 -8.34
C SER A 141 -26.23 -9.71 -7.85
N TRP A 142 -26.56 -8.58 -7.22
CA TRP A 142 -27.91 -8.26 -6.78
C TRP A 142 -28.87 -8.06 -7.96
N GLN A 143 -28.44 -7.41 -9.02
CA GLN A 143 -29.23 -7.24 -10.26
C GLN A 143 -29.55 -8.59 -10.89
N ASN A 144 -28.58 -9.50 -10.96
CA ASN A 144 -28.76 -10.82 -11.57
C ASN A 144 -29.77 -11.72 -10.82
N ILE A 145 -29.90 -11.56 -9.50
CA ILE A 145 -30.91 -12.31 -8.71
C ILE A 145 -32.27 -11.61 -8.65
N GLY A 146 -32.45 -10.50 -9.37
CA GLY A 146 -33.75 -9.82 -9.45
C GLY A 146 -34.18 -9.18 -8.12
N ALA A 147 -33.26 -8.60 -7.37
CA ALA A 147 -33.56 -7.94 -6.11
C ALA A 147 -34.55 -6.77 -6.33
N ASN A 148 -35.66 -6.78 -5.62
CA ASN A 148 -36.73 -5.77 -5.70
C ASN A 148 -36.39 -4.46 -4.98
N ALA A 149 -35.23 -4.36 -4.34
CA ALA A 149 -34.75 -3.18 -3.62
C ALA A 149 -33.73 -2.41 -4.48
N PRO A 150 -33.48 -1.11 -4.18
CA PRO A 150 -32.40 -0.36 -4.82
C PRO A 150 -31.06 -1.08 -4.57
N THR A 151 -30.55 -1.75 -5.59
CA THR A 151 -29.36 -2.62 -5.48
C THR A 151 -28.15 -1.87 -4.97
N GLN A 152 -27.95 -0.63 -5.42
CA GLN A 152 -26.84 0.24 -4.98
C GLN A 152 -26.84 0.51 -3.46
N GLN A 153 -28.01 0.78 -2.88
CA GLN A 153 -28.12 1.01 -1.43
C GLN A 153 -27.84 -0.27 -0.65
N LEU A 154 -28.33 -1.40 -1.15
CA LEU A 154 -28.08 -2.72 -0.55
C LEU A 154 -26.59 -3.08 -0.62
N THR A 155 -25.97 -2.85 -1.76
CA THR A 155 -24.52 -3.05 -1.99
C THR A 155 -23.69 -2.21 -1.04
N LEU A 156 -23.95 -0.91 -0.98
CA LEU A 156 -23.23 0.00 -0.09
C LEU A 156 -23.35 -0.41 1.38
N THR A 157 -24.59 -0.72 1.82
CA THR A 157 -24.84 -1.16 3.20
C THR A 157 -24.09 -2.45 3.53
N THR A 158 -24.07 -3.39 2.60
CA THR A 158 -23.37 -4.67 2.78
C THR A 158 -21.86 -4.47 2.87
N LEU A 159 -21.27 -3.67 1.98
CA LEU A 159 -19.83 -3.36 2.02
C LEU A 159 -19.42 -2.63 3.29
N LEU A 160 -20.20 -1.64 3.74
CA LEU A 160 -19.92 -0.93 4.98
C LEU A 160 -19.97 -1.87 6.21
N ARG A 161 -20.90 -2.82 6.22
CA ARG A 161 -20.94 -3.84 7.26
C ARG A 161 -19.73 -4.76 7.25
N LEU A 162 -19.29 -5.20 6.07
CA LEU A 162 -18.09 -6.03 5.93
C LEU A 162 -16.83 -5.27 6.39
N LEU A 163 -16.69 -4.01 6.02
CA LEU A 163 -15.58 -3.14 6.48
C LEU A 163 -15.61 -2.95 8.00
N PHE A 164 -16.81 -2.78 8.58
CA PHE A 164 -16.94 -2.68 10.03
C PHE A 164 -16.49 -3.97 10.73
N ILE A 165 -16.93 -5.14 10.25
CA ILE A 165 -16.50 -6.44 10.80
C ILE A 165 -14.98 -6.59 10.67
N ALA A 166 -14.41 -6.27 9.50
CA ALA A 166 -12.98 -6.34 9.28
C ALA A 166 -12.21 -5.45 10.28
N ASN A 167 -12.69 -4.23 10.51
CA ASN A 167 -12.05 -3.30 11.45
C ASN A 167 -12.10 -3.79 12.90
N ILE A 168 -13.22 -4.33 13.37
CA ILE A 168 -13.31 -4.87 14.73
C ILE A 168 -12.53 -6.18 14.89
N ALA A 169 -12.42 -6.98 13.83
CA ALA A 169 -11.57 -8.18 13.81
C ALA A 169 -10.09 -7.82 13.93
N ASP A 170 -9.64 -6.84 13.15
CA ASP A 170 -8.25 -6.37 13.18
C ASP A 170 -7.84 -5.85 14.57
N ARG A 171 -8.78 -5.27 15.30
CA ARG A 171 -8.60 -4.86 16.71
C ARG A 171 -8.69 -6.00 17.72
N GLY A 172 -8.86 -7.24 17.26
CA GLY A 172 -8.96 -8.42 18.12
C GLY A 172 -10.29 -8.57 18.85
N ALA A 173 -11.32 -7.78 18.52
CA ALA A 173 -12.62 -7.82 19.19
C ALA A 173 -13.48 -9.02 18.83
N LEU A 174 -13.07 -9.83 17.85
CA LEU A 174 -13.72 -11.08 17.45
C LEU A 174 -12.84 -12.28 17.86
N ASP A 175 -12.83 -12.60 19.15
CA ASP A 175 -12.06 -13.71 19.74
C ASP A 175 -10.56 -13.67 19.41
N GLY A 176 -9.99 -12.48 19.23
CA GLY A 176 -8.60 -12.28 18.84
C GLY A 176 -8.27 -12.66 17.38
N ARG A 177 -9.26 -13.08 16.58
CA ARG A 177 -9.07 -13.53 15.20
C ARG A 177 -9.06 -12.36 14.23
N LYS A 178 -7.88 -11.94 13.80
CA LYS A 178 -7.70 -10.84 12.81
C LYS A 178 -8.24 -11.21 11.43
N SER A 179 -8.15 -12.48 11.05
CA SER A 179 -8.60 -13.01 9.75
C SER A 179 -10.03 -13.55 9.76
N PHE A 180 -10.86 -13.15 10.73
CA PHE A 180 -12.18 -13.69 10.98
C PHE A 180 -13.05 -13.85 9.72
N LEU A 181 -13.15 -12.81 8.88
CA LEU A 181 -13.98 -12.87 7.66
C LEU A 181 -13.44 -13.87 6.63
N PHE A 182 -12.12 -13.95 6.47
CA PHE A 182 -11.50 -14.89 5.53
C PHE A 182 -11.65 -16.33 6.01
N GLU A 183 -11.47 -16.56 7.30
CA GLU A 183 -11.66 -17.88 7.91
C GLU A 183 -13.12 -18.35 7.79
N ALA A 184 -14.07 -17.46 8.09
CA ALA A 184 -15.50 -17.75 7.96
C ALA A 184 -15.90 -18.00 6.51
N ALA A 185 -15.38 -17.23 5.55
CA ALA A 185 -15.62 -17.42 4.13
C ALA A 185 -15.09 -18.78 3.65
N ALA A 186 -13.86 -19.13 4.02
CA ALA A 186 -13.24 -20.39 3.64
C ALA A 186 -13.93 -21.60 4.27
N ASP A 187 -14.46 -21.47 5.50
CA ASP A 187 -15.23 -22.52 6.16
C ASP A 187 -16.61 -22.72 5.52
N ASP A 188 -17.31 -21.63 5.21
CA ASP A 188 -18.59 -21.67 4.56
C ASP A 188 -18.50 -22.18 3.12
N GLU A 189 -17.44 -21.86 2.37
CA GLU A 189 -17.17 -22.40 1.05
C GLU A 189 -16.99 -23.94 1.12
N ARG A 190 -16.16 -24.42 2.05
CA ARG A 190 -15.96 -25.88 2.26
C ARG A 190 -17.24 -26.62 2.62
N ASN A 191 -18.16 -25.99 3.33
CA ASN A 191 -19.41 -26.58 3.77
C ASN A 191 -20.61 -26.24 2.87
N ALA A 192 -20.39 -25.63 1.70
CA ALA A 192 -21.42 -25.17 0.76
C ALA A 192 -22.49 -24.27 1.43
N ARG A 193 -22.08 -23.43 2.39
CA ARG A 193 -22.93 -22.51 3.13
C ARG A 193 -22.80 -21.09 2.57
N SER A 194 -23.77 -20.25 2.88
CA SER A 194 -23.73 -18.84 2.56
C SER A 194 -23.15 -18.06 3.73
N ILE A 195 -21.97 -17.45 3.58
CA ILE A 195 -21.33 -16.60 4.59
C ILE A 195 -22.29 -15.54 5.17
N TYR A 196 -23.20 -15.02 4.35
CA TYR A 196 -24.21 -14.07 4.82
C TYR A 196 -25.13 -14.69 5.87
N ARG A 197 -25.64 -15.91 5.62
CA ARG A 197 -26.61 -16.58 6.51
C ARG A 197 -25.95 -17.16 7.74
N SER A 198 -24.77 -17.76 7.58
CA SER A 198 -24.09 -18.48 8.66
C SER A 198 -23.31 -17.54 9.60
N THR A 199 -22.76 -16.45 9.09
CA THR A 199 -21.81 -15.60 9.82
C THR A 199 -22.27 -14.15 9.91
N ILE A 200 -22.51 -13.48 8.78
CA ILE A 200 -22.73 -12.03 8.77
C ILE A 200 -24.06 -11.66 9.44
N ARG A 201 -25.14 -12.34 9.07
CA ARG A 201 -26.47 -12.06 9.63
C ARG A 201 -26.53 -12.30 11.15
N PRO A 202 -26.12 -13.45 11.69
CA PRO A 202 -26.10 -13.67 13.14
C PRO A 202 -25.24 -12.65 13.88
N LEU A 203 -24.05 -12.34 13.35
CA LEU A 203 -23.16 -11.38 13.97
C LEU A 203 -23.81 -9.99 14.09
N PHE A 204 -24.43 -9.48 13.03
CA PHE A 204 -25.10 -8.18 13.06
C PHE A 204 -26.40 -8.15 13.84
N PHE A 205 -27.29 -9.10 13.60
CA PHE A 205 -28.66 -9.03 14.13
C PHE A 205 -28.80 -9.72 15.48
N ASP A 206 -28.01 -10.75 15.73
CA ASP A 206 -28.13 -11.55 16.95
C ASP A 206 -27.09 -11.17 18.02
N THR A 207 -26.02 -10.50 17.63
CA THR A 207 -24.92 -10.12 18.55
C THR A 207 -24.78 -8.61 18.66
N LEU A 208 -24.41 -7.92 17.59
CA LEU A 208 -24.03 -6.50 17.62
C LEU A 208 -25.22 -5.55 17.84
N ASN A 209 -26.41 -5.89 17.32
CA ASN A 209 -27.62 -5.05 17.45
C ASN A 209 -28.49 -5.40 18.65
N LYS A 210 -28.14 -6.40 19.45
CA LYS A 210 -28.88 -6.66 20.68
C LYS A 210 -28.52 -5.62 21.74
N PRO A 211 -29.49 -4.92 22.33
CA PRO A 211 -29.22 -4.09 23.48
C PRO A 211 -28.66 -4.97 24.58
N HIS A 212 -27.52 -4.58 25.15
CA HIS A 212 -26.97 -5.25 26.33
C HIS A 212 -28.07 -5.21 27.40
N ALA A 213 -28.54 -6.39 27.79
CA ALA A 213 -29.36 -6.49 28.97
C ALA A 213 -28.57 -5.84 30.12
N ARG A 214 -29.11 -4.76 30.68
CA ARG A 214 -28.52 -4.17 31.88
C ARG A 214 -28.46 -5.28 32.95
N ARG A 215 -27.26 -5.70 33.30
CA ARG A 215 -27.02 -6.54 34.45
C ARG A 215 -27.29 -5.74 35.73
#